data_2b0aebe510ce37d9b10d021d41b8b191
#
_entry.id   2b0aebe510ce37d9b10d021d41b8b191
#
_cell.length_a   1.000
_cell.length_b   1.000
_cell.length_c   1.000
_cell.angle_alpha   90.00
_cell.angle_beta   90.00
_cell.angle_gamma   90.00
#
_symmetry.space_group_name_H-M   'P 1'
#
loop_
_entity.id
_entity.type
_entity.pdbx_description
1 polymer ?
#
loop_
_entity_poly.entity_id
_entity_poly.type
_entity_poly.pdbx_seq_one_letter_code
_entity_poly.pdbx_strand_id
1 'polypeptide(L)'
;VQSAVIFAAIWTLTEFLRGWVFTGFPWLQFGYTQIDSPFCGIAPIFGVTGMTFFTVWASAVIFNFVFSLSKKQWNLVGVNALLLLVVGGLSAYAGKVNFVQPKEDKGLTVTLAQGNIEQNLKWDPEYLYATVDIYQKQILAHLGKSDLIILPESALPTLENAITPFFEALDKVAKEKNTEVMIGTVYRDEQSGKLLNSIVTAGNPDFPYELTTKNRYSKHHLVPFGEYVPLESLLRPLNSVFNLPMSAFQSGDAVQPSFMAKQHAFAPAICYEIIFGEQLRENLKKETDYLLTISNDAWFGDSIGPWQHL
;
A
#
# COMPACT_ATOMS: atom_id res chain seq x y z
N VAL A 1 35.31 4.87 10.38
CA VAL A 1 33.94 5.12 10.93
C VAL A 1 33.25 6.28 10.22
N GLN A 2 33.88 7.49 10.14
CA GLN A 2 33.25 8.65 9.47
C GLN A 2 32.87 8.37 8.02
N SER A 3 33.76 7.73 7.24
CA SER A 3 33.46 7.36 5.84
C SER A 3 32.27 6.44 5.69
N ALA A 4 32.07 5.50 6.64
CA ALA A 4 30.92 4.60 6.65
C ALA A 4 29.59 5.36 6.89
N VAL A 5 29.60 6.33 7.81
CA VAL A 5 28.44 7.18 8.08
C VAL A 5 28.10 8.05 6.87
N ILE A 6 29.11 8.71 6.27
CA ILE A 6 28.93 9.56 5.09
C ILE A 6 28.37 8.73 3.92
N PHE A 7 28.93 7.55 3.67
CA PHE A 7 28.48 6.66 2.60
C PHE A 7 27.01 6.24 2.81
N ALA A 8 26.65 5.80 4.02
CA ALA A 8 25.30 5.44 4.37
C ALA A 8 24.31 6.62 4.23
N ALA A 9 24.73 7.82 4.68
CA ALA A 9 23.91 9.01 4.56
C ALA A 9 23.63 9.40 3.10
N ILE A 10 24.67 9.36 2.23
CA ILE A 10 24.51 9.65 0.81
C ILE A 10 23.59 8.62 0.15
N TRP A 11 23.79 7.34 0.41
CA TRP A 11 22.94 6.28 -0.13
C TRP A 11 21.48 6.49 0.29
N THR A 12 21.25 6.68 1.59
CA THR A 12 19.90 6.90 2.12
C THR A 12 19.25 8.14 1.54
N LEU A 13 20.02 9.21 1.34
CA LEU A 13 19.52 10.42 0.68
C LEU A 13 19.11 10.17 -0.76
N THR A 14 19.84 9.35 -1.53
CA THR A 14 19.45 9.01 -2.90
C THR A 14 18.17 8.19 -2.94
N GLU A 15 17.98 7.25 -2.01
CA GLU A 15 16.72 6.51 -1.89
C GLU A 15 15.56 7.41 -1.46
N PHE A 16 15.79 8.31 -0.52
CA PHE A 16 14.79 9.29 -0.10
C PHE A 16 14.35 10.17 -1.27
N LEU A 17 15.30 10.70 -2.05
CA LEU A 17 15.01 11.51 -3.24
C LEU A 17 14.24 10.69 -4.29
N ARG A 18 14.56 9.42 -4.48
CA ARG A 18 13.82 8.52 -5.37
C ARG A 18 12.36 8.34 -4.93
N GLY A 19 12.11 8.36 -3.62
CA GLY A 19 10.76 8.29 -3.05
C GLY A 19 9.96 9.59 -3.18
N TRP A 20 10.56 10.67 -3.70
CA TRP A 20 9.92 11.99 -3.71
C TRP A 20 9.96 12.69 -5.07
N VAL A 21 11.06 12.59 -5.83
CA VAL A 21 11.21 13.25 -7.14
C VAL A 21 10.22 12.67 -8.14
N PHE A 22 9.53 13.52 -8.91
CA PHE A 22 8.47 13.18 -9.88
C PHE A 22 7.34 12.35 -9.28
N THR A 23 6.84 12.73 -8.11
CA THR A 23 5.86 12.03 -7.27
C THR A 23 6.39 10.80 -6.53
N GLY A 24 7.62 10.41 -6.81
CA GLY A 24 8.31 9.32 -6.14
C GLY A 24 8.06 7.94 -6.72
N PHE A 25 9.08 7.09 -6.63
CA PHE A 25 9.00 5.66 -6.88
C PHE A 25 9.88 4.91 -5.87
N PRO A 26 9.45 4.82 -4.58
CA PRO A 26 10.25 4.19 -3.51
C PRO A 26 10.19 2.66 -3.53
N TRP A 27 9.91 2.03 -4.67
CA TRP A 27 9.88 0.58 -4.81
C TRP A 27 11.24 -0.04 -4.51
N LEU A 28 11.28 -1.15 -3.76
CA LEU A 28 12.50 -1.86 -3.39
C LEU A 28 13.54 -0.96 -2.68
N GLN A 29 13.13 -0.19 -1.68
CA GLN A 29 14.08 0.45 -0.78
C GLN A 29 14.95 -0.62 -0.09
N PHE A 30 16.26 -0.35 0.02
CA PHE A 30 17.22 -1.34 0.49
C PHE A 30 16.94 -1.84 1.92
N GLY A 31 16.29 -1.03 2.74
CA GLY A 31 15.86 -1.41 4.08
C GLY A 31 14.93 -2.62 4.13
N TYR A 32 14.09 -2.84 3.12
CA TYR A 32 13.20 -4.00 3.07
C TYR A 32 13.93 -5.35 3.02
N THR A 33 15.20 -5.38 2.58
CA THR A 33 16.00 -6.62 2.62
C THR A 33 16.26 -7.12 4.04
N GLN A 34 15.92 -6.33 5.05
CA GLN A 34 16.21 -6.61 6.46
C GLN A 34 15.00 -7.03 7.29
N ILE A 35 13.85 -7.30 6.67
CA ILE A 35 12.62 -7.64 7.41
C ILE A 35 12.77 -8.88 8.31
N ASP A 36 13.57 -9.86 7.88
CA ASP A 36 13.84 -11.09 8.63
C ASP A 36 15.16 -11.03 9.43
N SER A 37 15.83 -9.88 9.47
CA SER A 37 17.08 -9.70 10.20
C SER A 37 16.86 -8.98 11.54
N PRO A 38 17.85 -9.01 12.46
CA PRO A 38 17.79 -8.20 13.67
C PRO A 38 17.58 -6.70 13.42
N PHE A 39 17.91 -6.18 12.23
CA PHE A 39 17.70 -4.78 11.88
C PHE A 39 16.22 -4.41 11.70
N CYS A 40 15.30 -5.39 11.57
CA CYS A 40 13.87 -5.08 11.54
C CYS A 40 13.38 -4.34 12.80
N GLY A 41 14.05 -4.54 13.95
CA GLY A 41 13.75 -3.81 15.18
C GLY A 41 13.92 -2.29 15.09
N ILE A 42 14.63 -1.79 14.07
CA ILE A 42 14.80 -0.35 13.83
C ILE A 42 13.55 0.25 13.15
N ALA A 43 12.78 -0.55 12.43
CA ALA A 43 11.65 -0.10 11.62
C ALA A 43 10.60 0.71 12.42
N PRO A 44 10.15 0.31 13.61
CA PRO A 44 9.16 1.08 14.36
C PRO A 44 9.63 2.47 14.79
N ILE A 45 10.96 2.70 14.83
CA ILE A 45 11.57 3.95 15.33
C ILE A 45 11.95 4.86 14.16
N PHE A 46 12.56 4.31 13.11
CA PHE A 46 13.18 5.06 12.03
C PHE A 46 12.61 4.73 10.63
N GLY A 47 11.64 3.81 10.55
CA GLY A 47 11.04 3.37 9.29
C GLY A 47 12.05 2.62 8.39
N VAL A 48 11.62 2.32 7.18
CA VAL A 48 12.44 1.64 6.17
C VAL A 48 13.68 2.46 5.77
N THR A 49 13.57 3.78 5.79
CA THR A 49 14.69 4.70 5.51
C THR A 49 15.80 4.54 6.53
N GLY A 50 15.46 4.41 7.82
CA GLY A 50 16.44 4.12 8.86
C GLY A 50 17.05 2.72 8.71
N MET A 51 16.24 1.72 8.34
CA MET A 51 16.75 0.38 8.02
C MET A 51 17.77 0.43 6.88
N THR A 52 17.47 1.17 5.80
CA THR A 52 18.42 1.41 4.70
C THR A 52 19.74 1.99 5.24
N PHE A 53 19.66 3.07 6.03
CA PHE A 53 20.85 3.71 6.59
C PHE A 53 21.72 2.73 7.39
N PHE A 54 21.13 2.03 8.35
CA PHE A 54 21.88 1.12 9.22
C PHE A 54 22.43 -0.10 8.47
N THR A 55 21.72 -0.58 7.46
CA THR A 55 22.18 -1.69 6.61
C THR A 55 23.39 -1.30 5.78
N VAL A 56 23.34 -0.15 5.11
CA VAL A 56 24.47 0.38 4.33
C VAL A 56 25.65 0.72 5.23
N TRP A 57 25.38 1.33 6.39
CA TRP A 57 26.40 1.62 7.39
C TRP A 57 27.08 0.34 7.90
N ALA A 58 26.31 -0.68 8.27
CA ALA A 58 26.83 -1.97 8.72
C ALA A 58 27.70 -2.64 7.64
N SER A 59 27.27 -2.60 6.38
CA SER A 59 28.05 -3.11 5.24
C SER A 59 29.40 -2.40 5.11
N ALA A 60 29.41 -1.07 5.23
CA ALA A 60 30.65 -0.28 5.19
C ALA A 60 31.54 -0.55 6.41
N VAL A 61 30.96 -0.76 7.61
CA VAL A 61 31.73 -1.13 8.82
C VAL A 61 32.29 -2.54 8.70
N ILE A 62 31.56 -3.49 8.13
CA ILE A 62 32.05 -4.86 7.84
C ILE A 62 33.24 -4.78 6.86
N PHE A 63 33.13 -3.97 5.81
CA PHE A 63 34.24 -3.75 4.90
C PHE A 63 35.46 -3.20 5.62
N ASN A 64 35.32 -2.14 6.46
CA ASN A 64 36.40 -1.59 7.26
C ASN A 64 36.97 -2.61 8.23
N PHE A 65 36.17 -3.46 8.84
CA PHE A 65 36.61 -4.53 9.72
C PHE A 65 37.53 -5.52 8.99
N VAL A 66 37.08 -6.03 7.84
CA VAL A 66 37.87 -6.96 7.01
C VAL A 66 39.19 -6.30 6.50
N PHE A 67 39.10 -5.05 6.06
CA PHE A 67 40.25 -4.29 5.62
C PHE A 67 41.28 -4.08 6.77
N SER A 68 40.80 -3.74 7.97
CA SER A 68 41.63 -3.55 9.15
C SER A 68 42.34 -4.85 9.59
N LEU A 69 41.62 -5.99 9.47
CA LEU A 69 42.19 -7.31 9.68
C LEU A 69 43.34 -7.58 8.71
N SER A 70 43.16 -7.32 7.41
CA SER A 70 44.20 -7.53 6.41
C SER A 70 45.45 -6.68 6.65
N LYS A 71 45.26 -5.49 7.25
CA LYS A 71 46.33 -4.56 7.62
C LYS A 71 46.87 -4.74 9.06
N LYS A 72 46.34 -5.73 9.79
CA LYS A 72 46.71 -6.03 11.20
C LYS A 72 46.52 -4.82 12.15
N GLN A 73 45.51 -3.99 11.86
CA GLN A 73 45.16 -2.81 12.66
C GLN A 73 44.18 -3.17 13.77
N TRP A 74 44.66 -3.89 14.80
CA TRP A 74 43.82 -4.55 15.82
C TRP A 74 42.90 -3.57 16.58
N ASN A 75 43.33 -2.33 16.82
CA ASN A 75 42.48 -1.31 17.47
C ASN A 75 41.23 -1.00 16.61
N LEU A 76 41.40 -0.86 15.29
CA LEU A 76 40.30 -0.61 14.38
C LEU A 76 39.40 -1.84 14.22
N VAL A 77 39.97 -3.03 14.24
CA VAL A 77 39.22 -4.28 14.28
C VAL A 77 38.30 -4.32 15.48
N GLY A 78 38.83 -4.04 16.69
CA GLY A 78 38.05 -4.00 17.93
C GLY A 78 36.93 -2.95 17.88
N VAL A 79 37.20 -1.73 17.39
CA VAL A 79 36.20 -0.67 17.26
C VAL A 79 35.10 -1.05 16.30
N ASN A 80 35.42 -1.57 15.10
CA ASN A 80 34.42 -1.96 14.12
C ASN A 80 33.55 -3.13 14.63
N ALA A 81 34.16 -4.12 15.28
CA ALA A 81 33.44 -5.24 15.91
C ALA A 81 32.46 -4.74 16.99
N LEU A 82 32.91 -3.85 17.88
CA LEU A 82 32.09 -3.28 18.93
C LEU A 82 30.89 -2.50 18.36
N LEU A 83 31.10 -1.70 17.32
CA LEU A 83 30.03 -0.95 16.65
C LEU A 83 28.95 -1.86 16.07
N LEU A 84 29.34 -2.95 15.39
CA LEU A 84 28.40 -3.93 14.85
C LEU A 84 27.61 -4.64 15.96
N LEU A 85 28.30 -5.05 17.04
CA LEU A 85 27.66 -5.70 18.19
C LEU A 85 26.68 -4.78 18.91
N VAL A 86 27.05 -3.51 19.12
CA VAL A 86 26.17 -2.55 19.81
C VAL A 86 24.94 -2.23 18.97
N VAL A 87 25.12 -1.89 17.69
CA VAL A 87 23.98 -1.53 16.84
C VAL A 87 23.10 -2.76 16.57
N GLY A 88 23.67 -3.92 16.25
CA GLY A 88 22.91 -5.15 16.06
C GLY A 88 22.19 -5.58 17.33
N GLY A 89 22.82 -5.47 18.50
CA GLY A 89 22.23 -5.78 19.79
C GLY A 89 21.08 -4.83 20.19
N LEU A 90 21.27 -3.53 19.98
CA LEU A 90 20.20 -2.54 20.22
C LEU A 90 19.02 -2.74 19.27
N SER A 91 19.27 -3.03 18.01
CA SER A 91 18.23 -3.33 17.04
C SER A 91 17.45 -4.61 17.41
N ALA A 92 18.17 -5.69 17.77
CA ALA A 92 17.54 -6.93 18.22
C ALA A 92 16.73 -6.74 19.52
N TYR A 93 17.20 -5.86 20.42
CA TYR A 93 16.45 -5.49 21.63
C TYR A 93 15.19 -4.68 21.29
N ALA A 94 15.30 -3.69 20.40
CA ALA A 94 14.17 -2.87 19.94
C ALA A 94 13.08 -3.73 19.28
N GLY A 95 13.44 -4.79 18.57
CA GLY A 95 12.50 -5.76 18.00
C GLY A 95 11.67 -6.54 19.02
N LYS A 96 12.05 -6.50 20.32
CA LYS A 96 11.27 -7.09 21.43
C LYS A 96 10.33 -6.09 22.09
N VAL A 97 10.43 -4.81 21.75
CA VAL A 97 9.57 -3.77 22.29
C VAL A 97 8.27 -3.71 21.51
N ASN A 98 7.16 -3.89 22.21
CA ASN A 98 5.84 -3.74 21.62
C ASN A 98 5.46 -2.26 21.59
N PHE A 99 5.55 -1.65 20.41
CA PHE A 99 5.13 -0.26 20.15
C PHE A 99 3.63 -0.11 19.97
N VAL A 100 2.93 -1.21 19.66
CA VAL A 100 1.48 -1.24 19.44
C VAL A 100 0.88 -2.28 20.39
N GLN A 101 -0.23 -1.92 21.03
CA GLN A 101 -1.01 -2.84 21.85
C GLN A 101 -2.34 -3.14 21.14
N PRO A 102 -2.75 -4.41 21.03
CA PRO A 102 -4.08 -4.75 20.53
C PRO A 102 -5.16 -4.09 21.37
N LYS A 103 -6.22 -3.58 20.74
CA LYS A 103 -7.42 -3.15 21.48
C LYS A 103 -8.12 -4.38 22.05
N GLU A 104 -8.62 -4.26 23.29
CA GLU A 104 -9.37 -5.31 24.00
C GLU A 104 -10.85 -5.33 23.54
N ASP A 105 -11.11 -5.26 22.25
CA ASP A 105 -12.47 -5.37 21.72
C ASP A 105 -12.70 -6.73 21.03
N LYS A 106 -13.95 -7.00 20.71
CA LYS A 106 -14.30 -8.15 19.87
C LYS A 106 -13.85 -7.84 18.45
N GLY A 107 -12.78 -8.44 18.01
CA GLY A 107 -12.31 -8.28 16.62
C GLY A 107 -13.40 -8.54 15.58
N LEU A 108 -13.20 -8.00 14.38
CA LEU A 108 -14.10 -8.22 13.24
C LEU A 108 -13.86 -9.58 12.59
N THR A 109 -14.94 -10.27 12.23
CA THR A 109 -14.86 -11.41 11.32
C THR A 109 -14.81 -10.92 9.88
N VAL A 110 -13.66 -11.08 9.23
CA VAL A 110 -13.41 -10.54 7.89
C VAL A 110 -13.28 -11.65 6.86
N THR A 111 -13.98 -11.50 5.73
CA THR A 111 -13.79 -12.32 4.52
C THR A 111 -13.05 -11.49 3.46
N LEU A 112 -11.91 -11.98 3.00
CA LEU A 112 -11.20 -11.42 1.85
C LEU A 112 -11.66 -12.16 0.59
N ALA A 113 -12.34 -11.43 -0.31
CA ALA A 113 -12.87 -11.99 -1.55
C ALA A 113 -11.82 -11.84 -2.66
N GLN A 114 -11.24 -12.95 -3.11
CA GLN A 114 -10.22 -12.96 -4.16
C GLN A 114 -10.78 -13.60 -5.43
N GLY A 115 -10.87 -12.82 -6.51
CA GLY A 115 -11.46 -13.26 -7.77
C GLY A 115 -10.48 -14.01 -8.67
N ASN A 116 -9.16 -13.81 -8.52
CA ASN A 116 -8.11 -14.35 -9.39
C ASN A 116 -8.36 -14.07 -10.89
N ILE A 117 -8.81 -12.85 -11.20
CA ILE A 117 -9.09 -12.45 -12.58
C ILE A 117 -7.78 -12.10 -13.26
N GLU A 118 -7.49 -12.74 -14.39
CA GLU A 118 -6.31 -12.43 -15.22
C GLU A 118 -6.37 -10.98 -15.72
N GLN A 119 -5.23 -10.30 -15.70
CA GLN A 119 -5.15 -8.86 -16.01
C GLN A 119 -5.59 -8.54 -17.44
N ASN A 120 -5.28 -9.42 -18.40
CA ASN A 120 -5.69 -9.29 -19.80
C ASN A 120 -7.21 -9.41 -20.02
N LEU A 121 -7.90 -10.15 -19.15
CA LEU A 121 -9.35 -10.34 -19.20
C LEU A 121 -10.11 -9.30 -18.40
N LYS A 122 -9.45 -8.70 -17.40
CA LYS A 122 -10.09 -7.81 -16.42
C LYS A 122 -10.84 -6.64 -17.06
N TRP A 123 -10.29 -6.04 -18.10
CA TRP A 123 -10.87 -4.87 -18.77
C TRP A 123 -11.58 -5.19 -20.08
N ASP A 124 -11.72 -6.48 -20.41
CA ASP A 124 -12.48 -6.91 -21.58
C ASP A 124 -14.00 -6.87 -21.25
N PRO A 125 -14.80 -6.09 -22.01
CA PRO A 125 -16.24 -5.99 -21.79
C PRO A 125 -16.98 -7.34 -21.85
N GLU A 126 -16.47 -8.31 -22.61
CA GLU A 126 -17.07 -9.65 -22.71
C GLU A 126 -16.94 -10.44 -21.41
N TYR A 127 -15.91 -10.16 -20.60
CA TYR A 127 -15.67 -10.82 -19.31
C TYR A 127 -16.28 -10.09 -18.12
N LEU A 128 -16.88 -8.90 -18.32
CA LEU A 128 -17.45 -8.11 -17.22
C LEU A 128 -18.49 -8.91 -16.41
N TYR A 129 -19.42 -9.56 -17.11
CA TYR A 129 -20.47 -10.34 -16.43
C TYR A 129 -19.90 -11.53 -15.66
N ALA A 130 -18.91 -12.21 -16.21
CA ALA A 130 -18.24 -13.32 -15.52
C ALA A 130 -17.53 -12.84 -14.25
N THR A 131 -16.84 -11.70 -14.32
CA THR A 131 -16.15 -11.10 -13.17
C THR A 131 -17.15 -10.68 -12.07
N VAL A 132 -18.25 -10.02 -12.45
CA VAL A 132 -19.31 -9.63 -11.52
C VAL A 132 -19.94 -10.85 -10.86
N ASP A 133 -20.22 -11.93 -11.62
CA ASP A 133 -20.80 -13.17 -11.12
C ASP A 133 -19.88 -13.85 -10.09
N ILE A 134 -18.56 -13.86 -10.32
CA ILE A 134 -17.56 -14.41 -9.37
C ILE A 134 -17.66 -13.67 -8.02
N TYR A 135 -17.56 -12.34 -8.03
CA TYR A 135 -17.64 -11.57 -6.80
C TYR A 135 -19.01 -11.62 -6.15
N GLN A 136 -20.09 -11.58 -6.92
CA GLN A 136 -21.44 -11.71 -6.40
C GLN A 136 -21.63 -13.05 -5.66
N LYS A 137 -21.17 -14.17 -6.22
CA LYS A 137 -21.21 -15.49 -5.56
C LYS A 137 -20.42 -15.50 -4.27
N GLN A 138 -19.20 -14.92 -4.25
CA GLN A 138 -18.39 -14.84 -3.04
C GLN A 138 -19.05 -13.98 -1.97
N ILE A 139 -19.61 -12.83 -2.33
CA ILE A 139 -20.35 -11.96 -1.40
C ILE A 139 -21.55 -12.73 -0.82
N LEU A 140 -22.41 -13.29 -1.66
CA LEU A 140 -23.62 -14.00 -1.22
C LEU A 140 -23.31 -15.20 -0.31
N ALA A 141 -22.20 -15.90 -0.55
CA ALA A 141 -21.78 -17.03 0.27
C ALA A 141 -21.38 -16.63 1.71
N HIS A 142 -21.00 -15.36 1.93
CA HIS A 142 -20.48 -14.87 3.20
C HIS A 142 -21.35 -13.81 3.88
N LEU A 143 -22.41 -13.30 3.21
CA LEU A 143 -23.40 -12.41 3.82
C LEU A 143 -24.03 -13.03 5.05
N GLY A 144 -24.06 -12.30 6.15
CA GLY A 144 -24.58 -12.75 7.45
C GLY A 144 -23.66 -13.73 8.21
N LYS A 145 -22.48 -14.06 7.65
CA LYS A 145 -21.47 -14.93 8.27
C LYS A 145 -20.21 -14.16 8.67
N SER A 146 -19.93 -13.06 7.99
CA SER A 146 -18.83 -12.17 8.27
C SER A 146 -19.35 -10.78 8.59
N ASP A 147 -18.65 -10.07 9.48
CA ASP A 147 -18.95 -8.66 9.75
C ASP A 147 -18.60 -7.82 8.53
N LEU A 148 -17.47 -8.12 7.90
CA LEU A 148 -16.94 -7.37 6.78
C LEU A 148 -16.47 -8.30 5.65
N ILE A 149 -16.82 -7.97 4.41
CA ILE A 149 -16.31 -8.61 3.20
C ILE A 149 -15.51 -7.55 2.44
N ILE A 150 -14.27 -7.87 2.07
CA ILE A 150 -13.37 -6.93 1.38
C ILE A 150 -13.05 -7.48 -0.01
N LEU A 151 -13.33 -6.70 -1.03
CA LEU A 151 -12.98 -6.96 -2.40
C LEU A 151 -11.68 -6.22 -2.78
N PRO A 152 -10.92 -6.71 -3.76
CA PRO A 152 -9.67 -6.10 -4.16
C PRO A 152 -9.86 -4.77 -4.91
N GLU A 153 -8.75 -4.14 -5.26
CA GLU A 153 -8.68 -2.94 -6.09
C GLU A 153 -9.37 -3.15 -7.44
N SER A 154 -10.23 -2.19 -7.82
CA SER A 154 -11.00 -2.23 -9.08
C SER A 154 -11.62 -3.62 -9.31
N ALA A 155 -12.27 -4.17 -8.30
CA ALA A 155 -12.85 -5.51 -8.34
C ALA A 155 -13.84 -5.68 -9.50
N LEU A 156 -14.64 -4.63 -9.74
CA LEU A 156 -15.59 -4.57 -10.85
C LEU A 156 -14.99 -3.72 -11.97
N PRO A 157 -14.63 -4.29 -13.11
CA PRO A 157 -13.88 -3.60 -14.18
C PRO A 157 -14.80 -2.72 -15.04
N THR A 158 -15.51 -1.82 -14.40
CA THR A 158 -16.38 -0.83 -15.02
C THR A 158 -16.50 0.40 -14.14
N LEU A 159 -17.06 1.49 -14.69
CA LEU A 159 -17.36 2.67 -13.88
C LEU A 159 -18.47 2.36 -12.88
N GLU A 160 -18.24 2.73 -11.62
CA GLU A 160 -19.25 2.67 -10.55
C GLU A 160 -20.55 3.37 -10.97
N ASN A 161 -20.42 4.54 -11.64
CA ASN A 161 -21.55 5.30 -12.18
C ASN A 161 -22.43 4.48 -13.14
N ALA A 162 -21.85 3.55 -13.89
CA ALA A 162 -22.60 2.72 -14.84
C ALA A 162 -23.36 1.57 -14.17
N ILE A 163 -22.94 1.17 -12.97
CA ILE A 163 -23.53 0.05 -12.23
C ILE A 163 -24.05 0.45 -10.85
N THR A 164 -24.38 1.73 -10.66
CA THR A 164 -24.98 2.24 -9.41
C THR A 164 -26.14 1.38 -8.88
N PRO A 165 -27.08 0.89 -9.71
CA PRO A 165 -28.16 0.01 -9.23
C PRO A 165 -27.67 -1.29 -8.59
N PHE A 166 -26.52 -1.83 -9.02
CA PHE A 166 -25.91 -3.00 -8.38
C PHE A 166 -25.44 -2.66 -6.95
N PHE A 167 -24.77 -1.52 -6.77
CA PHE A 167 -24.30 -1.09 -5.45
C PHE A 167 -25.46 -0.78 -4.50
N GLU A 168 -26.54 -0.15 -4.98
CA GLU A 168 -27.76 0.13 -4.20
C GLU A 168 -28.45 -1.16 -3.76
N ALA A 169 -28.56 -2.15 -4.67
CA ALA A 169 -29.14 -3.45 -4.34
C ALA A 169 -28.27 -4.20 -3.31
N LEU A 170 -26.93 -4.15 -3.49
CA LEU A 170 -25.99 -4.76 -2.56
C LEU A 170 -26.07 -4.10 -1.18
N ASP A 171 -26.12 -2.75 -1.11
CA ASP A 171 -26.24 -2.00 0.14
C ASP A 171 -27.45 -2.47 0.96
N LYS A 172 -28.60 -2.61 0.29
CA LYS A 172 -29.84 -3.06 0.93
C LYS A 172 -29.69 -4.48 1.50
N VAL A 173 -29.23 -5.42 0.68
CA VAL A 173 -29.11 -6.84 1.09
C VAL A 173 -28.03 -7.01 2.16
N ALA A 174 -26.91 -6.31 2.05
CA ALA A 174 -25.84 -6.35 3.02
C ALA A 174 -26.29 -5.80 4.39
N LYS A 175 -27.05 -4.70 4.40
CA LYS A 175 -27.70 -4.14 5.60
C LYS A 175 -28.64 -5.14 6.27
N GLU A 176 -29.52 -5.78 5.51
CA GLU A 176 -30.45 -6.78 6.02
C GLU A 176 -29.74 -7.98 6.67
N LYS A 177 -28.53 -8.29 6.20
CA LYS A 177 -27.70 -9.39 6.72
C LYS A 177 -26.70 -8.94 7.77
N ASN A 178 -26.71 -7.68 8.18
CA ASN A 178 -25.75 -7.10 9.11
C ASN A 178 -24.28 -7.39 8.71
N THR A 179 -23.96 -7.30 7.41
CA THR A 179 -22.62 -7.43 6.85
C THR A 179 -22.30 -6.15 6.08
N GLU A 180 -21.10 -5.66 6.16
CA GLU A 180 -20.64 -4.56 5.31
C GLU A 180 -19.68 -5.08 4.25
N VAL A 181 -19.72 -4.49 3.05
CA VAL A 181 -18.89 -4.89 1.93
C VAL A 181 -18.04 -3.70 1.49
N MET A 182 -16.73 -3.81 1.60
CA MET A 182 -15.78 -2.84 1.04
C MET A 182 -15.40 -3.25 -0.38
N ILE A 183 -15.48 -2.31 -1.32
CA ILE A 183 -15.32 -2.59 -2.74
C ILE A 183 -14.36 -1.60 -3.35
N GLY A 184 -13.27 -2.11 -3.95
CA GLY A 184 -12.41 -1.32 -4.83
C GLY A 184 -13.10 -1.08 -6.16
N THR A 185 -13.23 0.18 -6.56
CA THR A 185 -14.03 0.61 -7.70
C THR A 185 -13.37 1.74 -8.48
N VAL A 186 -13.81 1.95 -9.71
CA VAL A 186 -13.44 3.10 -10.55
C VAL A 186 -14.61 4.07 -10.59
N TYR A 187 -14.44 5.24 -10.01
CA TYR A 187 -15.46 6.25 -9.85
C TYR A 187 -15.17 7.48 -10.71
N ARG A 188 -16.17 8.00 -11.39
CA ARG A 188 -16.12 9.29 -12.06
C ARG A 188 -16.86 10.32 -11.22
N ASP A 189 -16.13 11.28 -10.67
CA ASP A 189 -16.73 12.43 -9.98
C ASP A 189 -17.46 13.33 -10.98
N GLU A 190 -18.76 13.43 -10.84
CA GLU A 190 -19.62 14.18 -11.76
C GLU A 190 -19.38 15.68 -11.70
N GLN A 191 -18.90 16.21 -10.56
CA GLN A 191 -18.68 17.64 -10.41
C GLN A 191 -17.35 18.08 -11.04
N SER A 192 -16.28 17.34 -10.80
CA SER A 192 -14.93 17.65 -11.31
C SER A 192 -14.61 16.93 -12.63
N GLY A 193 -15.36 15.91 -13.01
CA GLY A 193 -15.08 15.02 -14.12
C GLY A 193 -13.90 14.06 -13.89
N LYS A 194 -13.30 14.08 -12.70
CA LYS A 194 -12.15 13.25 -12.36
C LYS A 194 -12.49 11.76 -12.36
N LEU A 195 -11.59 10.96 -12.92
CA LEU A 195 -11.63 9.50 -12.81
C LEU A 195 -10.75 9.09 -11.64
N LEU A 196 -11.34 8.44 -10.64
CA LEU A 196 -10.71 8.11 -9.38
C LEU A 196 -10.71 6.59 -9.14
N ASN A 197 -9.58 6.06 -8.70
CA ASN A 197 -9.47 4.71 -8.15
C ASN A 197 -9.87 4.80 -6.67
N SER A 198 -10.94 4.13 -6.27
CA SER A 198 -11.58 4.41 -4.98
C SER A 198 -11.99 3.13 -4.25
N ILE A 199 -12.26 3.29 -2.94
CA ILE A 199 -12.91 2.29 -2.09
C ILE A 199 -14.22 2.88 -1.59
N VAL A 200 -15.29 2.10 -1.63
CA VAL A 200 -16.60 2.43 -1.02
C VAL A 200 -17.09 1.29 -0.15
N THR A 201 -18.06 1.58 0.72
CA THR A 201 -18.78 0.56 1.49
C THR A 201 -20.23 0.44 1.02
N ALA A 202 -20.75 -0.79 1.02
CA ALA A 202 -22.16 -1.10 0.93
C ALA A 202 -22.60 -1.83 2.21
N GLY A 203 -23.81 -1.58 2.68
CA GLY A 203 -24.36 -2.18 3.90
C GLY A 203 -24.07 -1.42 5.19
N ASN A 204 -23.41 -0.26 5.13
CA ASN A 204 -23.12 0.56 6.30
C ASN A 204 -24.41 1.32 6.72
N PRO A 205 -24.88 1.16 7.98
CA PRO A 205 -26.10 1.83 8.43
C PRO A 205 -25.93 3.35 8.60
N ASP A 206 -24.73 3.80 9.00
CA ASP A 206 -24.44 5.21 9.29
C ASP A 206 -24.07 5.99 8.01
N PHE A 207 -23.53 5.27 7.02
CA PHE A 207 -23.14 5.79 5.71
C PHE A 207 -23.73 4.92 4.60
N PRO A 208 -25.05 5.01 4.34
CA PRO A 208 -25.70 4.28 3.25
C PRO A 208 -24.99 4.55 1.92
N TYR A 209 -24.92 3.54 1.07
CA TYR A 209 -24.32 3.74 -0.24
C TYR A 209 -25.15 4.73 -1.06
N GLU A 210 -24.46 5.74 -1.53
CA GLU A 210 -24.89 6.70 -2.56
C GLU A 210 -23.70 6.94 -3.46
N LEU A 211 -23.93 7.22 -4.75
CA LEU A 211 -22.84 7.48 -5.70
C LEU A 211 -21.92 8.63 -5.24
N THR A 212 -22.49 9.60 -4.53
CA THR A 212 -21.79 10.77 -3.96
C THR A 212 -21.42 10.60 -2.49
N THR A 213 -21.41 9.37 -1.98
CA THR A 213 -21.11 9.10 -0.56
C THR A 213 -19.78 9.74 -0.14
N LYS A 214 -19.80 10.33 1.07
CA LYS A 214 -18.58 10.88 1.70
C LYS A 214 -17.70 9.81 2.34
N ASN A 215 -18.25 8.61 2.60
CA ASN A 215 -17.52 7.45 3.08
C ASN A 215 -16.84 6.75 1.89
N ARG A 216 -15.93 7.47 1.25
CA ARG A 216 -15.15 7.06 0.10
C ARG A 216 -13.69 7.42 0.35
N TYR A 217 -12.79 6.51 0.04
CA TYR A 217 -11.38 6.80 -0.08
C TYR A 217 -10.98 6.76 -1.56
N SER A 218 -10.22 7.74 -2.01
CA SER A 218 -9.75 7.82 -3.39
C SER A 218 -8.23 7.86 -3.41
N LYS A 219 -7.62 7.00 -4.20
CA LYS A 219 -6.17 6.85 -4.34
C LYS A 219 -5.51 8.20 -4.63
N HIS A 220 -4.53 8.57 -3.80
CA HIS A 220 -3.77 9.81 -3.95
C HIS A 220 -2.48 9.57 -4.75
N HIS A 221 -1.66 8.62 -4.34
CA HIS A 221 -0.42 8.27 -5.04
C HIS A 221 -0.69 7.31 -6.18
N LEU A 222 -0.61 7.83 -7.39
CA LEU A 222 -0.82 7.08 -8.62
C LEU A 222 0.50 6.46 -9.09
N VAL A 223 0.40 5.29 -9.74
CA VAL A 223 1.55 4.60 -10.33
C VAL A 223 2.00 5.34 -11.59
N PRO A 224 3.25 5.85 -11.64
CA PRO A 224 3.78 6.47 -12.84
C PRO A 224 3.78 5.49 -14.02
N PHE A 225 3.36 5.96 -15.20
CA PHE A 225 3.19 5.20 -16.44
C PHE A 225 2.19 4.03 -16.38
N GLY A 226 1.56 3.80 -15.24
CA GLY A 226 0.48 2.83 -15.06
C GLY A 226 -0.88 3.50 -14.95
N GLU A 227 -1.01 4.50 -14.10
CA GLU A 227 -2.25 5.21 -13.82
C GLU A 227 -2.24 6.67 -14.33
N TYR A 228 -1.06 7.24 -14.52
CA TYR A 228 -0.89 8.57 -15.12
C TYR A 228 0.46 8.64 -15.85
N VAL A 229 0.61 9.63 -16.75
CA VAL A 229 1.86 9.88 -17.47
C VAL A 229 2.55 11.09 -16.87
N PRO A 230 3.71 10.92 -16.19
CA PRO A 230 4.50 12.05 -15.72
C PRO A 230 4.90 12.94 -16.89
N LEU A 231 4.84 14.28 -16.70
CA LEU A 231 5.17 15.25 -17.76
C LEU A 231 4.42 14.99 -19.08
N GLU A 232 3.15 14.62 -19.03
CA GLU A 232 2.34 14.24 -20.19
C GLU A 232 2.46 15.25 -21.34
N SER A 233 2.45 16.55 -21.05
CA SER A 233 2.57 17.61 -22.07
C SER A 233 3.88 17.54 -22.85
N LEU A 234 4.98 17.09 -22.23
CA LEU A 234 6.29 16.94 -22.85
C LEU A 234 6.41 15.58 -23.59
N LEU A 235 5.81 14.52 -23.00
CA LEU A 235 5.92 13.15 -23.54
C LEU A 235 4.84 12.82 -24.57
N ARG A 236 3.76 13.60 -24.65
CA ARG A 236 2.66 13.39 -25.60
C ARG A 236 3.09 13.26 -27.08
N PRO A 237 4.07 14.03 -27.59
CA PRO A 237 4.57 13.82 -28.96
C PRO A 237 5.25 12.47 -29.18
N LEU A 238 5.67 11.79 -28.10
CA LEU A 238 6.36 10.48 -28.12
C LEU A 238 5.39 9.30 -27.93
N ASN A 239 4.08 9.53 -27.83
CA ASN A 239 3.07 8.48 -27.64
C ASN A 239 3.09 7.39 -28.72
N SER A 240 3.56 7.71 -29.92
CA SER A 240 3.72 6.73 -31.00
C SER A 240 4.87 5.73 -30.77
N VAL A 241 5.81 6.08 -29.86
CA VAL A 241 6.98 5.25 -29.53
C VAL A 241 6.74 4.45 -28.24
N PHE A 242 5.97 5.03 -27.32
CA PHE A 242 5.59 4.38 -26.07
C PHE A 242 4.10 4.07 -26.14
N ASN A 243 3.73 2.78 -26.19
CA ASN A 243 2.34 2.34 -25.93
C ASN A 243 1.99 2.68 -24.48
N LEU A 244 1.79 3.98 -24.19
CA LEU A 244 1.38 4.43 -22.89
C LEU A 244 -0.08 4.02 -22.69
N PRO A 245 -0.41 3.27 -21.65
CA PRO A 245 -1.80 2.98 -21.33
C PRO A 245 -2.54 4.30 -21.19
N MET A 246 -3.73 4.40 -21.78
CA MET A 246 -4.59 5.58 -21.70
C MET A 246 -5.28 5.65 -20.33
N SER A 247 -4.53 5.53 -19.27
CA SER A 247 -5.02 5.69 -17.92
C SER A 247 -5.02 7.18 -17.57
N ALA A 248 -6.21 7.70 -17.43
CA ALA A 248 -6.44 9.10 -17.10
C ALA A 248 -6.90 9.24 -15.65
N PHE A 249 -6.40 8.41 -14.74
CA PHE A 249 -6.71 8.56 -13.32
C PHE A 249 -6.15 9.87 -12.78
N GLN A 250 -6.90 10.49 -11.90
CA GLN A 250 -6.50 11.66 -11.14
C GLN A 250 -6.36 11.30 -9.67
N SER A 251 -5.47 12.04 -8.99
CA SER A 251 -5.25 11.86 -7.56
C SER A 251 -6.45 12.35 -6.75
N GLY A 252 -6.82 11.55 -5.74
CA GLY A 252 -7.63 12.00 -4.62
C GLY A 252 -6.86 12.96 -3.71
N ASP A 253 -7.50 13.44 -2.66
CA ASP A 253 -6.86 14.31 -1.68
C ASP A 253 -5.76 13.56 -0.91
N ALA A 254 -4.68 14.27 -0.54
CA ALA A 254 -3.56 13.67 0.20
C ALA A 254 -3.99 13.21 1.61
N VAL A 255 -4.80 14.01 2.29
CA VAL A 255 -5.37 13.69 3.60
C VAL A 255 -6.89 13.61 3.46
N GLN A 256 -7.44 12.47 3.79
CA GLN A 256 -8.86 12.19 3.62
C GLN A 256 -9.52 11.90 4.98
N PRO A 257 -10.85 12.04 5.10
CA PRO A 257 -11.59 11.62 6.28
C PRO A 257 -11.34 10.14 6.61
N SER A 258 -11.51 9.74 7.88
CA SER A 258 -11.49 8.33 8.26
C SER A 258 -12.53 7.56 7.46
N PHE A 259 -12.13 6.44 6.87
CA PHE A 259 -13.02 5.56 6.15
C PHE A 259 -13.69 4.60 7.14
N MET A 260 -15.02 4.58 7.18
CA MET A 260 -15.78 3.93 8.25
C MET A 260 -16.41 2.64 7.77
N ALA A 261 -16.23 1.56 8.56
CA ALA A 261 -17.00 0.33 8.42
C ALA A 261 -17.15 -0.37 9.77
N LYS A 262 -18.32 -0.96 10.02
CA LYS A 262 -18.64 -1.67 11.27
C LYS A 262 -18.32 -0.84 12.53
N GLN A 263 -18.57 0.48 12.46
CA GLN A 263 -18.26 1.45 13.52
C GLN A 263 -16.77 1.58 13.85
N HIS A 264 -15.89 1.03 13.00
CA HIS A 264 -14.44 1.17 13.09
C HIS A 264 -13.91 2.14 12.04
N ALA A 265 -12.85 2.84 12.41
CA ALA A 265 -12.16 3.76 11.53
C ALA A 265 -10.97 3.06 10.87
N PHE A 266 -10.93 3.12 9.55
CA PHE A 266 -9.86 2.57 8.73
C PHE A 266 -9.01 3.69 8.13
N ALA A 267 -7.71 3.46 8.03
CA ALA A 267 -6.81 4.22 7.18
C ALA A 267 -6.48 3.37 5.94
N PRO A 268 -7.14 3.65 4.79
CA PRO A 268 -6.93 2.88 3.58
C PRO A 268 -5.67 3.28 2.83
N ALA A 269 -5.14 2.31 2.06
CA ALA A 269 -4.19 2.51 0.98
C ALA A 269 -4.62 1.62 -0.20
N ILE A 270 -4.46 2.08 -1.42
CA ILE A 270 -4.77 1.30 -2.61
C ILE A 270 -3.45 0.92 -3.28
N CYS A 271 -3.13 -0.41 -3.29
CA CYS A 271 -2.01 -0.98 -4.00
C CYS A 271 -0.69 -0.30 -3.62
N TYR A 272 -0.03 0.31 -4.57
CA TYR A 272 1.22 1.04 -4.48
C TYR A 272 1.32 2.07 -3.33
N GLU A 273 0.18 2.61 -2.85
CA GLU A 273 0.19 3.59 -1.76
C GLU A 273 0.76 3.07 -0.44
N ILE A 274 0.71 1.75 -0.21
CA ILE A 274 1.19 1.15 1.04
C ILE A 274 2.67 1.42 1.30
N ILE A 275 3.46 1.67 0.27
CA ILE A 275 4.90 1.96 0.41
C ILE A 275 5.20 3.41 0.83
N PHE A 276 4.19 4.32 0.80
CA PHE A 276 4.34 5.71 1.20
C PHE A 276 3.99 5.90 2.68
N GLY A 277 4.88 5.49 3.57
CA GLY A 277 4.65 5.52 5.01
C GLY A 277 4.29 6.91 5.57
N GLU A 278 4.81 8.00 4.99
CA GLU A 278 4.46 9.36 5.40
C GLU A 278 2.99 9.70 5.09
N GLN A 279 2.50 9.36 3.90
CA GLN A 279 1.10 9.55 3.52
C GLN A 279 0.18 8.73 4.43
N LEU A 280 0.54 7.47 4.72
CA LEU A 280 -0.21 6.65 5.65
C LEU A 280 -0.25 7.30 7.04
N ARG A 281 0.88 7.79 7.53
CA ARG A 281 0.98 8.47 8.83
C ARG A 281 0.11 9.73 8.91
N GLU A 282 0.02 10.52 7.83
CA GLU A 282 -0.83 11.71 7.75
C GLU A 282 -2.33 11.36 7.76
N ASN A 283 -2.69 10.18 7.23
CA ASN A 283 -4.06 9.65 7.24
C ASN A 283 -4.40 8.86 8.51
N LEU A 284 -3.41 8.51 9.35
CA LEU A 284 -3.66 7.94 10.67
C LEU A 284 -4.22 9.02 11.60
N LYS A 285 -5.37 8.74 12.20
CA LYS A 285 -6.02 9.60 13.18
C LYS A 285 -6.09 8.88 14.52
N LYS A 286 -6.37 9.63 15.59
CA LYS A 286 -6.45 9.07 16.94
C LYS A 286 -7.48 7.94 17.05
N GLU A 287 -8.55 8.04 16.28
CA GLU A 287 -9.64 7.06 16.22
C GLU A 287 -9.36 5.88 15.29
N THR A 288 -8.30 5.89 14.49
CA THR A 288 -7.99 4.81 13.55
C THR A 288 -7.80 3.48 14.28
N ASP A 289 -8.58 2.48 13.87
CA ASP A 289 -8.57 1.12 14.42
C ASP A 289 -7.76 0.16 13.56
N TYR A 290 -7.86 0.29 12.24
CA TYR A 290 -7.26 -0.64 11.28
C TYR A 290 -6.56 0.08 10.14
N LEU A 291 -5.48 -0.53 9.66
CA LEU A 291 -4.92 -0.23 8.34
C LEU A 291 -5.57 -1.18 7.34
N LEU A 292 -5.92 -0.67 6.17
CA LEU A 292 -6.48 -1.44 5.07
C LEU A 292 -5.64 -1.23 3.83
N THR A 293 -5.19 -2.30 3.20
CA THR A 293 -4.69 -2.22 1.83
C THR A 293 -5.47 -3.17 0.94
N ILE A 294 -5.84 -2.68 -0.24
CA ILE A 294 -6.40 -3.50 -1.32
C ILE A 294 -5.53 -3.33 -2.55
N SER A 295 -5.28 -4.43 -3.25
CA SER A 295 -4.43 -4.44 -4.43
C SER A 295 -4.96 -5.38 -5.50
N ASN A 296 -4.48 -5.18 -6.73
CA ASN A 296 -4.67 -6.11 -7.84
C ASN A 296 -3.31 -6.56 -8.37
N ASP A 297 -2.70 -7.53 -7.73
CA ASP A 297 -1.37 -8.02 -8.07
C ASP A 297 -1.32 -8.85 -9.36
N ALA A 298 -2.48 -9.18 -9.97
CA ALA A 298 -2.54 -9.75 -11.32
C ALA A 298 -1.87 -8.85 -12.38
N TRP A 299 -1.72 -7.54 -12.07
CA TRP A 299 -0.94 -6.59 -12.86
C TRP A 299 0.51 -7.04 -13.10
N PHE A 300 1.12 -7.72 -12.14
CA PHE A 300 2.50 -8.18 -12.23
C PHE A 300 2.66 -9.50 -13.01
N GLY A 301 1.56 -10.20 -13.36
CA GLY A 301 1.59 -11.50 -14.02
C GLY A 301 2.44 -12.52 -13.25
N ASP A 302 3.18 -13.34 -13.97
CA ASP A 302 4.06 -14.39 -13.41
C ASP A 302 5.44 -13.85 -12.95
N SER A 303 5.56 -12.52 -12.77
CA SER A 303 6.82 -11.93 -12.31
C SER A 303 7.01 -12.07 -10.80
N ILE A 304 8.17 -11.62 -10.29
CA ILE A 304 8.45 -11.52 -8.86
C ILE A 304 7.68 -10.36 -8.17
N GLY A 305 6.98 -9.53 -8.95
CA GLY A 305 6.29 -8.33 -8.46
C GLY A 305 5.36 -8.55 -7.27
N PRO A 306 4.46 -9.56 -7.26
CA PRO A 306 3.60 -9.84 -6.11
C PRO A 306 4.38 -10.10 -4.81
N TRP A 307 5.49 -10.83 -4.90
CA TRP A 307 6.36 -11.10 -3.74
C TRP A 307 7.11 -9.86 -3.24
N GLN A 308 7.35 -8.89 -4.13
CA GLN A 308 7.98 -7.61 -3.75
C GLN A 308 6.96 -6.64 -3.16
N HIS A 309 5.68 -6.81 -3.48
CA HIS A 309 4.60 -5.97 -3.00
C HIS A 309 4.08 -6.43 -1.62
N LEU A 310 4.27 -7.71 -1.28
CA LEU A 310 3.91 -8.31 0.00
C LEU A 310 4.81 -7.78 1.12
#